data_78baa2f516c3f66decc3c54d4bce4176
#
_entry.id   78baa2f516c3f66decc3c54d4bce4176
#
_cell.length_a   1.000
_cell.length_b   1.000
_cell.length_c   1.000
_cell.angle_alpha   90.00
_cell.angle_beta   90.00
_cell.angle_gamma   90.00
#
_symmetry.space_group_name_H-M   'P 1'
#
loop_
_entity.id
_entity.type
_entity.pdbx_description
1 polymer ?
#
loop_
_entity_poly.entity_id
_entity_poly.type
_entity_poly.pdbx_seq_one_letter_code
_entity_poly.pdbx_strand_id
1 'polypeptide(L)'
;IYEAKLPRALFIIDTEKGTLKEIHSDSAWLNHVQFSTTDPDLLMFCHEGPWHKVDRIWTIRLSTQKTMLMHKRTMPNEIAGHEWSSPDGKTIWFDLQQPRSTTFFVAGADVKTGKEIKYSLKREEWSIHFNLSNNQQLFCGDGADPGQVAKAQNAQWIYLFRPNGDHFDAEKLVDMKHHGYKLEPNVHFSPDDKWVIFRANFEGIEN
;
A
#
# COMPACT_ATOMS: atom_id res chain seq x y z
N ILE A 1 6.02 14.14 16.34
CA ILE A 1 4.56 13.92 16.19
C ILE A 1 4.17 12.61 16.88
N TYR A 2 4.78 11.48 16.52
CA TYR A 2 4.49 10.16 17.10
C TYR A 2 4.64 10.11 18.64
N GLU A 3 5.72 10.63 19.17
CA GLU A 3 6.00 10.61 20.62
C GLU A 3 5.11 11.60 21.42
N ALA A 4 4.60 12.62 20.76
CA ALA A 4 3.83 13.67 21.42
C ALA A 4 2.42 13.22 21.85
N LYS A 5 1.89 12.14 21.26
CA LYS A 5 0.56 11.58 21.58
C LYS A 5 -0.56 12.63 21.62
N LEU A 6 -0.47 13.64 20.74
CA LEU A 6 -1.47 14.68 20.68
C LEU A 6 -2.80 14.15 20.15
N PRO A 7 -3.94 14.64 20.63
CA PRO A 7 -5.25 14.28 20.09
C PRO A 7 -5.32 14.55 18.58
N ARG A 8 -5.86 13.59 17.85
CA ARG A 8 -6.11 13.65 16.40
C ARG A 8 -7.54 13.22 16.14
N ALA A 9 -8.13 13.75 15.08
CA ALA A 9 -9.46 13.35 14.67
C ALA A 9 -9.54 13.23 13.15
N LEU A 10 -10.39 12.29 12.69
CA LEU A 10 -10.82 12.18 11.31
C LEU A 10 -12.17 12.84 11.17
N PHE A 11 -12.32 13.62 10.12
CA PHE A 11 -13.56 14.31 9.78
C PHE A 11 -14.02 13.95 8.38
N ILE A 12 -15.32 13.97 8.17
CA ILE A 12 -15.94 13.94 6.85
C ILE A 12 -16.74 15.23 6.64
N ILE A 13 -16.83 15.64 5.39
CA ILE A 13 -17.63 16.81 4.96
C ILE A 13 -18.68 16.29 3.98
N ASP A 14 -19.95 16.58 4.26
CA ASP A 14 -21.04 16.44 3.29
C ASP A 14 -20.93 17.58 2.28
N THR A 15 -20.60 17.27 1.03
CA THR A 15 -20.36 18.26 -0.02
C THR A 15 -21.63 18.97 -0.51
N GLU A 16 -22.81 18.39 -0.28
CA GLU A 16 -24.08 19.00 -0.63
C GLU A 16 -24.57 19.97 0.47
N LYS A 17 -24.44 19.57 1.73
CA LYS A 17 -24.93 20.33 2.89
C LYS A 17 -23.86 21.21 3.52
N GLY A 18 -22.59 21.02 3.18
CA GLY A 18 -21.45 21.70 3.82
C GLY A 18 -21.26 21.35 5.30
N THR A 19 -21.85 20.26 5.79
CA THR A 19 -21.76 19.89 7.20
C THR A 19 -20.51 19.06 7.47
N LEU A 20 -19.81 19.41 8.56
CA LEU A 20 -18.63 18.71 9.06
C LEU A 20 -19.05 17.75 10.18
N LYS A 21 -18.55 16.51 10.13
CA LYS A 21 -18.76 15.50 11.16
C LYS A 21 -17.44 14.85 11.56
N GLU A 22 -17.13 14.83 12.86
CA GLU A 22 -16.08 13.97 13.41
C GLU A 22 -16.55 12.51 13.39
N ILE A 23 -15.68 11.63 12.91
CA ILE A 23 -15.98 10.19 12.76
C ILE A 23 -15.09 9.30 13.62
N HIS A 24 -13.92 9.79 14.03
CA HIS A 24 -12.99 9.05 14.87
C HIS A 24 -11.98 9.99 15.52
N SER A 25 -11.61 9.71 16.77
CA SER A 25 -10.54 10.43 17.47
C SER A 25 -9.61 9.45 18.20
N ASP A 26 -8.32 9.74 18.17
CA ASP A 26 -7.25 8.94 18.79
C ASP A 26 -6.07 9.83 19.18
N SER A 27 -5.18 9.31 20.03
CA SER A 27 -3.85 9.88 20.30
C SER A 27 -2.77 9.37 19.33
N ALA A 28 -3.09 8.41 18.46
CA ALA A 28 -2.24 7.98 17.37
C ALA A 28 -2.12 9.06 16.29
N TRP A 29 -1.05 9.01 15.51
CA TRP A 29 -0.90 9.89 14.35
C TRP A 29 -1.71 9.34 13.17
N LEU A 30 -2.93 9.84 12.99
CA LEU A 30 -3.86 9.43 11.93
C LEU A 30 -3.43 10.01 10.57
N ASN A 31 -3.37 9.19 9.53
CA ASN A 31 -2.96 9.56 8.18
C ASN A 31 -3.55 8.60 7.12
N HIS A 32 -3.23 8.79 5.84
CA HIS A 32 -3.59 7.94 4.69
C HIS A 32 -5.07 7.55 4.64
N VAL A 33 -5.94 8.56 4.73
CA VAL A 33 -7.40 8.36 4.79
C VAL A 33 -7.96 8.14 3.39
N GLN A 34 -8.64 7.01 3.17
CA GLN A 34 -9.27 6.65 1.90
C GLN A 34 -10.63 6.01 2.12
N PHE A 35 -11.62 6.38 1.28
CA PHE A 35 -12.85 5.60 1.19
C PHE A 35 -12.59 4.26 0.48
N SER A 36 -13.37 3.24 0.85
CA SER A 36 -13.45 2.02 0.05
C SER A 36 -13.89 2.36 -1.38
N THR A 37 -13.39 1.60 -2.34
CA THR A 37 -13.72 1.76 -3.77
C THR A 37 -15.18 1.49 -4.10
N THR A 38 -15.88 0.72 -3.26
CA THR A 38 -17.24 0.25 -3.53
C THR A 38 -18.22 0.41 -2.37
N ASP A 39 -17.73 0.66 -1.16
CA ASP A 39 -18.56 0.77 0.05
C ASP A 39 -18.39 2.16 0.70
N PRO A 40 -19.33 3.09 0.49
CA PRO A 40 -19.22 4.45 1.04
C PRO A 40 -19.31 4.51 2.58
N ASP A 41 -19.70 3.42 3.23
CA ASP A 41 -19.72 3.30 4.70
C ASP A 41 -18.38 2.83 5.28
N LEU A 42 -17.43 2.41 4.43
CA LEU A 42 -16.13 1.90 4.84
C LEU A 42 -15.02 2.87 4.47
N LEU A 43 -14.21 3.23 5.45
CA LEU A 43 -13.04 4.08 5.28
C LEU A 43 -11.82 3.37 5.85
N MET A 44 -10.71 3.40 5.11
CA MET A 44 -9.39 2.98 5.55
C MET A 44 -8.59 4.18 6.07
N PHE A 45 -7.79 3.98 7.09
CA PHE A 45 -6.83 4.97 7.60
C PHE A 45 -5.63 4.27 8.23
N CYS A 46 -4.56 5.01 8.46
CA CYS A 46 -3.39 4.44 9.11
C CYS A 46 -3.04 5.15 10.42
N HIS A 47 -2.41 4.39 11.32
CA HIS A 47 -1.61 4.93 12.42
C HIS A 47 -0.18 5.12 11.93
N GLU A 48 0.19 6.36 11.66
CA GLU A 48 1.54 6.71 11.20
C GLU A 48 2.54 6.69 12.35
N GLY A 49 3.83 6.55 12.02
CA GLY A 49 4.91 6.55 13.00
C GLY A 49 6.10 5.73 12.52
N PRO A 50 7.01 5.35 13.42
CA PRO A 50 8.02 4.34 13.09
C PRO A 50 7.32 3.01 12.79
N TRP A 51 7.33 2.58 11.54
CA TRP A 51 6.50 1.46 11.03
C TRP A 51 6.67 0.16 11.81
N HIS A 52 7.86 -0.08 12.36
CA HIS A 52 8.14 -1.23 13.22
C HIS A 52 7.59 -1.12 14.67
N LYS A 53 6.97 0.02 15.01
CA LYS A 53 6.40 0.27 16.35
C LYS A 53 4.89 0.46 16.36
N VAL A 54 4.25 0.53 15.17
CA VAL A 54 2.82 0.76 15.03
C VAL A 54 2.12 -0.39 14.33
N ASP A 55 0.91 -0.73 14.77
CA ASP A 55 -0.02 -1.53 13.99
C ASP A 55 -0.73 -0.55 13.07
N ARG A 56 -0.36 -0.56 11.78
CA ARG A 56 -0.55 0.60 10.91
C ARG A 56 -1.93 0.70 10.30
N ILE A 57 -2.50 -0.41 9.81
CA ILE A 57 -3.60 -0.42 8.85
C ILE A 57 -4.93 -0.68 9.55
N TRP A 58 -5.84 0.29 9.44
CA TRP A 58 -7.13 0.26 10.12
C TRP A 58 -8.26 0.58 9.15
N THR A 59 -9.45 0.09 9.49
CA THR A 59 -10.70 0.52 8.86
C THR A 59 -11.67 1.05 9.91
N ILE A 60 -12.62 1.89 9.47
CA ILE A 60 -13.77 2.33 10.26
C ILE A 60 -15.05 2.25 9.43
N ARG A 61 -16.12 1.74 10.04
CA ARG A 61 -17.48 1.84 9.49
C ARG A 61 -18.15 3.11 10.02
N LEU A 62 -18.51 4.00 9.11
CA LEU A 62 -19.03 5.33 9.46
C LEU A 62 -20.40 5.24 10.15
N SER A 63 -21.25 4.30 9.75
CA SER A 63 -22.59 4.08 10.34
C SER A 63 -22.53 3.62 11.79
N THR A 64 -21.53 2.84 12.16
CA THR A 64 -21.39 2.24 13.50
C THR A 64 -20.24 2.79 14.32
N GLN A 65 -19.34 3.55 13.68
CA GLN A 65 -18.06 4.05 14.25
C GLN A 65 -17.15 2.92 14.78
N LYS A 66 -17.36 1.68 14.32
CA LYS A 66 -16.51 0.55 14.70
C LYS A 66 -15.25 0.53 13.86
N THR A 67 -14.11 0.52 14.53
CA THR A 67 -12.80 0.33 13.93
C THR A 67 -12.39 -1.14 13.91
N MET A 68 -11.58 -1.52 12.92
CA MET A 68 -10.97 -2.85 12.82
C MET A 68 -9.51 -2.71 12.42
N LEU A 69 -8.63 -3.38 13.15
CA LEU A 69 -7.22 -3.51 12.78
C LEU A 69 -7.11 -4.56 11.66
N MET A 70 -6.56 -4.16 10.51
CA MET A 70 -6.46 -5.02 9.33
C MET A 70 -5.23 -5.90 9.36
N HIS A 71 -4.14 -5.43 9.95
CA HIS A 71 -2.91 -6.21 10.11
C HIS A 71 -2.30 -5.93 11.49
N LYS A 72 -2.13 -6.99 12.28
CA LYS A 72 -1.42 -6.94 13.56
C LYS A 72 -0.02 -7.51 13.41
N ARG A 73 0.99 -6.72 13.77
CA ARG A 73 2.39 -7.21 13.75
C ARG A 73 2.54 -8.45 14.63
N THR A 74 3.28 -9.43 14.12
CA THR A 74 3.47 -10.74 14.72
C THR A 74 4.88 -10.94 15.28
N MET A 75 5.82 -10.04 14.92
CA MET A 75 7.22 -10.15 15.33
C MET A 75 7.91 -8.79 15.46
N PRO A 76 9.06 -8.72 16.19
CA PRO A 76 9.90 -7.51 16.21
C PRO A 76 10.37 -7.12 14.80
N ASN A 77 10.46 -5.81 14.53
CA ASN A 77 10.86 -5.22 13.26
C ASN A 77 9.99 -5.60 12.04
N GLU A 78 8.82 -6.14 12.26
CA GLU A 78 7.82 -6.25 11.19
C GLU A 78 7.30 -4.88 10.82
N ILE A 79 7.14 -4.64 9.51
CA ILE A 79 6.54 -3.42 8.98
C ILE A 79 5.49 -3.75 7.93
N ALA A 80 4.40 -2.98 7.92
CA ALA A 80 3.40 -2.93 6.86
C ALA A 80 3.25 -1.48 6.38
N GLY A 81 3.02 -1.28 5.10
CA GLY A 81 2.91 0.06 4.55
C GLY A 81 2.32 0.09 3.15
N HIS A 82 2.24 1.30 2.56
CA HIS A 82 1.73 1.56 1.22
C HIS A 82 0.39 0.84 0.95
N GLU A 83 -0.54 0.99 1.90
CA GLU A 83 -1.84 0.33 1.87
C GLU A 83 -2.79 0.92 0.81
N TRP A 84 -3.56 0.05 0.14
CA TRP A 84 -4.60 0.46 -0.82
C TRP A 84 -5.77 -0.53 -0.85
N SER A 85 -6.95 -0.04 -1.24
CA SER A 85 -8.13 -0.88 -1.43
C SER A 85 -8.10 -1.60 -2.77
N SER A 86 -8.54 -2.87 -2.80
CA SER A 86 -8.79 -3.57 -4.06
C SER A 86 -9.90 -2.88 -4.86
N PRO A 87 -9.94 -3.05 -6.20
CA PRO A 87 -10.99 -2.48 -7.04
C PRO A 87 -12.42 -2.87 -6.62
N ASP A 88 -12.61 -4.09 -6.09
CA ASP A 88 -13.92 -4.57 -5.59
C ASP A 88 -14.19 -4.21 -4.12
N GLY A 89 -13.27 -3.49 -3.46
CA GLY A 89 -13.40 -3.03 -2.07
C GLY A 89 -13.41 -4.12 -1.01
N LYS A 90 -13.06 -5.38 -1.36
CA LYS A 90 -13.11 -6.50 -0.41
C LYS A 90 -11.82 -6.76 0.32
N THR A 91 -10.69 -6.26 -0.21
CA THR A 91 -9.36 -6.50 0.33
C THR A 91 -8.61 -5.18 0.47
N ILE A 92 -7.91 -5.00 1.57
CA ILE A 92 -6.89 -3.97 1.69
C ILE A 92 -5.55 -4.65 1.48
N TRP A 93 -4.85 -4.19 0.44
CA TRP A 93 -3.51 -4.64 0.08
C TRP A 93 -2.45 -3.74 0.71
N PHE A 94 -1.28 -4.29 0.98
CA PHE A 94 -0.15 -3.57 1.55
C PHE A 94 1.16 -4.32 1.30
N ASP A 95 2.27 -3.62 1.34
CA ASP A 95 3.57 -4.25 1.43
C ASP A 95 3.87 -4.68 2.87
N LEU A 96 4.43 -5.88 3.03
CA LEU A 96 4.69 -6.49 4.32
C LEU A 96 6.12 -7.04 4.37
N GLN A 97 6.88 -6.62 5.37
CA GLN A 97 8.22 -7.17 5.63
C GLN A 97 8.25 -7.87 7.00
N GLN A 98 8.60 -9.14 6.99
CA GLN A 98 8.60 -10.02 8.18
C GLN A 98 9.95 -10.76 8.33
N PRO A 99 10.95 -10.18 9.04
CA PRO A 99 11.03 -8.80 9.48
C PRO A 99 11.55 -7.85 8.38
N ARG A 100 11.57 -6.55 8.67
CA ARG A 100 12.08 -5.51 7.78
C ARG A 100 13.44 -5.87 7.17
N SER A 101 13.58 -5.68 5.86
CA SER A 101 14.78 -5.94 5.07
C SER A 101 15.22 -7.41 4.98
N THR A 102 14.41 -8.37 5.45
CA THR A 102 14.72 -9.81 5.37
C THR A 102 13.82 -10.54 4.39
N THR A 103 12.51 -10.44 4.56
CA THR A 103 11.51 -11.01 3.65
C THR A 103 10.52 -9.93 3.23
N PHE A 104 9.95 -10.08 2.07
CA PHE A 104 8.97 -9.13 1.54
C PHE A 104 7.81 -9.86 0.89
N PHE A 105 6.61 -9.39 1.20
CA PHE A 105 5.37 -9.90 0.64
C PHE A 105 4.49 -8.74 0.17
N VAL A 106 3.71 -8.96 -0.86
CA VAL A 106 2.47 -8.23 -1.05
C VAL A 106 1.39 -9.00 -0.30
N ALA A 107 0.81 -8.38 0.70
CA ALA A 107 -0.20 -8.98 1.55
C ALA A 107 -1.55 -8.29 1.36
N GLY A 108 -2.63 -9.03 1.58
CA GLY A 108 -3.98 -8.51 1.52
C GLY A 108 -4.82 -9.04 2.67
N ALA A 109 -5.61 -8.15 3.30
CA ALA A 109 -6.53 -8.49 4.38
C ALA A 109 -7.98 -8.27 3.95
N ASP A 110 -8.83 -9.28 4.11
CA ASP A 110 -10.26 -9.19 3.84
C ASP A 110 -10.94 -8.20 4.80
N VAL A 111 -11.67 -7.22 4.27
CA VAL A 111 -12.24 -6.11 5.06
C VAL A 111 -13.34 -6.52 6.04
N LYS A 112 -13.89 -7.72 5.91
CA LYS A 112 -14.95 -8.22 6.79
C LYS A 112 -14.42 -9.13 7.89
N THR A 113 -13.43 -9.96 7.55
CA THR A 113 -12.96 -11.04 8.42
C THR A 113 -11.56 -10.79 8.98
N GLY A 114 -10.78 -9.91 8.35
CA GLY A 114 -9.35 -9.72 8.63
C GLY A 114 -8.47 -10.90 8.20
N LYS A 115 -9.04 -11.89 7.47
CA LYS A 115 -8.24 -13.02 6.98
C LYS A 115 -7.21 -12.52 5.98
N GLU A 116 -5.96 -12.88 6.21
CA GLU A 116 -4.85 -12.46 5.37
C GLU A 116 -4.48 -13.54 4.34
N ILE A 117 -4.03 -13.05 3.18
CA ILE A 117 -3.28 -13.77 2.16
C ILE A 117 -1.99 -13.01 1.88
N LYS A 118 -0.94 -13.67 1.45
CA LYS A 118 0.32 -13.01 1.08
C LYS A 118 1.07 -13.78 0.01
N TYR A 119 1.77 -13.01 -0.84
CA TYR A 119 2.61 -13.51 -1.91
C TYR A 119 4.03 -13.06 -1.67
N SER A 120 4.96 -14.01 -1.60
CA SER A 120 6.38 -13.72 -1.41
C SER A 120 7.04 -13.17 -2.67
N LEU A 121 8.06 -12.32 -2.49
CA LEU A 121 8.86 -11.73 -3.55
C LEU A 121 10.32 -12.13 -3.39
N LYS A 122 11.01 -12.42 -4.51
CA LYS A 122 12.46 -12.51 -4.52
C LYS A 122 13.08 -11.14 -4.29
N ARG A 123 14.31 -11.12 -3.81
CA ARG A 123 14.98 -9.87 -3.41
C ARG A 123 14.98 -8.80 -4.51
N GLU A 124 15.28 -9.18 -5.73
CA GLU A 124 15.33 -8.26 -6.87
C GLU A 124 13.95 -7.76 -7.33
N GLU A 125 12.88 -8.41 -6.88
CA GLU A 125 11.50 -8.07 -7.22
C GLU A 125 10.87 -7.07 -6.25
N TRP A 126 11.57 -6.74 -5.15
CA TRP A 126 11.06 -5.79 -4.16
C TRP A 126 10.89 -4.41 -4.78
N SER A 127 9.69 -3.91 -4.70
CA SER A 127 9.29 -2.61 -5.24
C SER A 127 8.93 -1.64 -4.11
N ILE A 128 8.98 -0.35 -4.39
CA ILE A 128 8.55 0.69 -3.45
C ILE A 128 7.03 0.69 -3.40
N HIS A 129 6.39 0.70 -4.58
CA HIS A 129 4.93 0.70 -4.71
C HIS A 129 4.47 -0.49 -5.54
N PHE A 130 3.24 -0.90 -5.27
CA PHE A 130 2.52 -1.93 -6.01
C PHE A 130 1.12 -1.42 -6.37
N ASN A 131 0.55 -1.97 -7.44
CA ASN A 131 -0.83 -1.76 -7.80
C ASN A 131 -1.47 -3.06 -8.29
N LEU A 132 -2.78 -3.19 -8.15
CA LEU A 132 -3.57 -4.35 -8.57
C LEU A 132 -4.43 -3.97 -9.77
N SER A 133 -4.45 -4.82 -10.81
CA SER A 133 -5.35 -4.67 -11.97
C SER A 133 -6.83 -4.69 -11.55
N ASN A 134 -7.69 -4.03 -12.32
CA ASN A 134 -9.13 -3.97 -12.01
C ASN A 134 -9.79 -5.34 -12.01
N ASN A 135 -9.33 -6.25 -12.89
CA ASN A 135 -9.78 -7.64 -12.92
C ASN A 135 -9.15 -8.52 -11.81
N GLN A 136 -8.24 -7.96 -11.02
CA GLN A 136 -7.58 -8.59 -9.87
C GLN A 136 -6.76 -9.84 -10.20
N GLN A 137 -6.30 -9.98 -11.45
CA GLN A 137 -5.48 -11.11 -11.88
C GLN A 137 -3.99 -10.80 -11.87
N LEU A 138 -3.62 -9.52 -11.89
CA LEU A 138 -2.25 -9.07 -12.05
C LEU A 138 -1.91 -7.99 -11.02
N PHE A 139 -0.64 -7.98 -10.60
CA PHE A 139 -0.05 -6.84 -9.89
C PHE A 139 1.05 -6.23 -10.74
N CYS A 140 1.34 -4.96 -10.52
CA CYS A 140 2.57 -4.34 -11.02
C CYS A 140 3.36 -3.72 -9.87
N GLY A 141 4.67 -3.56 -10.07
CA GLY A 141 5.57 -2.97 -9.10
C GLY A 141 6.62 -2.11 -9.80
N ASP A 142 7.06 -1.06 -9.11
CA ASP A 142 7.96 -0.05 -9.68
C ASP A 142 9.45 -0.31 -9.41
N GLY A 143 9.76 -1.47 -8.81
CA GLY A 143 11.14 -1.82 -8.48
C GLY A 143 11.74 -0.88 -7.43
N ALA A 144 13.06 -0.85 -7.38
CA ALA A 144 13.78 -0.03 -6.41
C ALA A 144 15.22 0.23 -6.84
N ASP A 145 15.75 1.41 -6.48
CA ASP A 145 17.18 1.69 -6.53
C ASP A 145 17.95 0.76 -5.57
N PRO A 146 19.21 0.38 -5.87
CA PRO A 146 20.03 -0.45 -4.98
C PRO A 146 20.20 0.08 -3.55
N GLY A 147 20.05 1.38 -3.34
CA GLY A 147 20.07 2.03 -2.02
C GLY A 147 18.74 1.97 -1.25
N GLN A 148 17.67 1.58 -1.90
CA GLN A 148 16.31 1.59 -1.36
C GLN A 148 15.88 0.22 -0.82
N VAL A 149 14.56 -0.09 -0.90
CA VAL A 149 13.94 -1.24 -0.25
C VAL A 149 14.57 -2.59 -0.61
N ALA A 150 14.85 -2.84 -1.88
CA ALA A 150 15.41 -4.11 -2.35
C ALA A 150 16.86 -4.32 -1.93
N LYS A 151 17.68 -3.27 -1.89
CA LYS A 151 19.13 -3.35 -1.65
C LYS A 151 19.81 -4.39 -2.57
N ALA A 152 19.40 -4.41 -3.82
CA ALA A 152 19.86 -5.34 -4.86
C ALA A 152 20.21 -4.58 -6.14
N GLN A 153 21.30 -4.98 -6.81
CA GLN A 153 21.80 -4.29 -7.99
C GLN A 153 20.89 -4.39 -9.23
N ASN A 154 20.02 -5.39 -9.28
CA ASN A 154 19.18 -5.70 -10.45
C ASN A 154 17.68 -5.52 -10.18
N ALA A 155 17.31 -4.69 -9.19
CA ALA A 155 15.92 -4.46 -8.77
C ALA A 155 15.23 -3.30 -9.51
N GLN A 156 15.94 -2.57 -10.38
CA GLN A 156 15.46 -1.38 -11.08
C GLN A 156 14.67 -1.77 -12.33
N TRP A 157 13.43 -2.28 -12.12
CA TRP A 157 12.52 -2.69 -13.20
C TRP A 157 11.10 -2.27 -12.90
N ILE A 158 10.33 -1.95 -13.93
CA ILE A 158 8.88 -2.06 -13.83
C ILE A 158 8.54 -3.53 -14.01
N TYR A 159 7.85 -4.09 -13.01
CA TYR A 159 7.45 -5.49 -12.97
C TYR A 159 5.96 -5.69 -13.22
N LEU A 160 5.64 -6.81 -13.84
CA LEU A 160 4.32 -7.42 -13.83
C LEU A 160 4.39 -8.72 -13.03
N PHE A 161 3.45 -8.92 -12.13
CA PHE A 161 3.39 -10.06 -11.23
C PHE A 161 2.10 -10.85 -11.43
N ARG A 162 2.23 -12.17 -11.50
CA ARG A 162 1.09 -13.11 -11.53
C ARG A 162 1.09 -13.94 -10.26
N PRO A 163 0.00 -13.93 -9.45
CA PRO A 163 -0.11 -14.81 -8.30
C PRO A 163 0.03 -16.29 -8.70
N ASN A 164 0.90 -17.01 -8.00
CA ASN A 164 1.13 -18.43 -8.19
C ASN A 164 1.36 -19.11 -6.82
N GLY A 165 0.32 -19.77 -6.27
CA GLY A 165 0.38 -20.32 -4.92
C GLY A 165 0.60 -19.24 -3.86
N ASP A 166 1.76 -19.26 -3.19
CA ASP A 166 2.16 -18.32 -2.13
C ASP A 166 3.24 -17.30 -2.58
N HIS A 167 3.51 -17.22 -3.86
CA HIS A 167 4.50 -16.33 -4.45
C HIS A 167 3.99 -15.70 -5.75
N PHE A 168 4.80 -14.84 -6.36
CA PHE A 168 4.56 -14.30 -7.68
C PHE A 168 5.49 -14.91 -8.73
N ASP A 169 4.92 -15.13 -9.92
CA ASP A 169 5.70 -15.20 -11.16
C ASP A 169 5.89 -13.75 -11.66
N ALA A 170 7.14 -13.28 -11.69
CA ALA A 170 7.49 -11.93 -12.05
C ALA A 170 8.00 -11.84 -13.50
N GLU A 171 7.49 -10.86 -14.23
CA GLU A 171 7.93 -10.49 -15.57
C GLU A 171 8.51 -9.07 -15.55
N LYS A 172 9.69 -8.88 -16.14
CA LYS A 172 10.37 -7.59 -16.27
C LYS A 172 9.83 -6.86 -17.50
N LEU A 173 9.21 -5.69 -17.31
CA LEU A 173 8.62 -4.91 -18.39
C LEU A 173 9.55 -3.81 -18.92
N VAL A 174 10.11 -2.99 -18.02
CA VAL A 174 10.95 -1.84 -18.40
C VAL A 174 12.19 -1.79 -17.52
N ASP A 175 13.38 -1.70 -18.15
CA ASP A 175 14.66 -1.49 -17.47
C ASP A 175 14.76 -0.02 -16.99
N MET A 176 14.79 0.16 -15.68
CA MET A 176 14.81 1.45 -15.00
C MET A 176 16.20 1.86 -14.53
N LYS A 177 17.28 1.21 -14.99
CA LYS A 177 18.66 1.47 -14.51
C LYS A 177 19.14 2.92 -14.76
N HIS A 178 18.56 3.61 -15.73
CA HIS A 178 18.86 5.01 -16.04
C HIS A 178 17.86 5.99 -15.43
N HIS A 179 16.88 5.50 -14.65
CA HIS A 179 15.94 6.32 -13.94
C HIS A 179 16.48 6.74 -12.56
N GLY A 180 16.31 8.01 -12.21
CA GLY A 180 16.66 8.52 -10.89
C GLY A 180 15.50 8.36 -9.91
N TYR A 181 15.56 7.38 -9.03
CA TYR A 181 14.50 7.01 -8.07
C TYR A 181 14.22 8.04 -6.95
N LYS A 182 14.78 9.24 -7.00
CA LYS A 182 14.24 10.38 -6.23
C LYS A 182 12.85 10.77 -6.74
N LEU A 183 12.58 10.56 -8.02
CA LEU A 183 11.26 10.56 -8.60
C LEU A 183 10.74 9.11 -8.54
N GLU A 184 9.90 8.79 -7.58
CA GLU A 184 9.32 7.47 -7.46
C GLU A 184 8.40 7.20 -8.67
N PRO A 185 8.54 6.05 -9.36
CA PRO A 185 7.74 5.77 -10.57
C PRO A 185 6.23 5.70 -10.32
N ASN A 186 5.79 5.25 -9.13
CA ASN A 186 4.38 5.15 -8.75
C ASN A 186 3.54 4.43 -9.81
N VAL A 187 3.88 3.19 -10.04
CA VAL A 187 3.27 2.35 -11.08
C VAL A 187 1.80 2.04 -10.80
N HIS A 188 0.96 2.06 -11.84
CA HIS A 188 -0.43 1.61 -11.75
C HIS A 188 -0.99 1.15 -13.10
N PHE A 189 -2.08 0.36 -13.06
CA PHE A 189 -2.79 -0.06 -14.24
C PHE A 189 -3.71 1.04 -14.78
N SER A 190 -3.91 1.04 -16.10
CA SER A 190 -5.01 1.80 -16.71
C SER A 190 -6.37 1.20 -16.31
N PRO A 191 -7.48 1.99 -16.39
CA PRO A 191 -8.81 1.49 -16.01
C PRO A 191 -9.29 0.26 -16.79
N ASP A 192 -8.76 0.02 -17.98
CA ASP A 192 -9.08 -1.14 -18.84
C ASP A 192 -8.06 -2.29 -18.75
N ASP A 193 -7.12 -2.22 -17.80
CA ASP A 193 -6.04 -3.19 -17.53
C ASP A 193 -5.08 -3.47 -18.70
N LYS A 194 -5.11 -2.64 -19.75
CA LYS A 194 -4.26 -2.85 -20.93
C LYS A 194 -2.88 -2.26 -20.80
N TRP A 195 -2.71 -1.25 -19.93
CA TRP A 195 -1.49 -0.49 -19.81
C TRP A 195 -1.01 -0.46 -18.36
N VAL A 196 0.30 -0.48 -18.19
CA VAL A 196 0.97 -0.10 -16.94
C VAL A 196 1.55 1.30 -17.14
N ILE A 197 1.14 2.23 -16.29
CA ILE A 197 1.53 3.64 -16.35
C ILE A 197 2.52 3.91 -15.21
N PHE A 198 3.58 4.64 -15.49
CA PHE A 198 4.59 5.04 -14.51
C PHE A 198 5.27 6.34 -14.91
N ARG A 199 5.92 7.00 -13.95
CA ARG A 199 6.75 8.18 -14.20
C ARG A 199 8.20 7.77 -14.41
N ALA A 200 8.90 8.47 -15.30
CA ALA A 200 10.32 8.25 -15.53
C ALA A 200 11.06 9.55 -15.88
N ASN A 201 12.36 9.59 -15.62
CA ASN A 201 13.25 10.72 -15.92
C ASN A 201 14.52 10.25 -16.63
N PHE A 202 14.39 9.34 -17.59
CA PHE A 202 15.52 8.74 -18.33
C PHE A 202 16.44 9.77 -19.00
N GLU A 203 15.91 10.94 -19.35
CA GLU A 203 16.65 12.03 -19.99
C GLU A 203 17.05 13.13 -18.99
N GLY A 204 16.94 12.88 -17.70
CA GLY A 204 17.24 13.85 -16.65
C GLY A 204 16.16 14.92 -16.47
N ILE A 205 15.03 14.82 -17.14
CA ILE A 205 13.86 15.70 -17.03
C ILE A 205 12.77 14.93 -16.28
N GLU A 206 12.15 15.55 -15.27
CA GLU A 206 10.97 15.03 -14.63
C GLU A 206 9.76 15.26 -15.55
N ASN A 207 9.18 14.20 -16.09
CA ASN A 207 7.99 14.23 -16.92
C ASN A 207 6.81 13.59 -16.18
#